data_48015da744fd3fcf9b2ee391558addce
#
_entry.id   48015da744fd3fcf9b2ee391558addce
#
_cell.length_a   1.000
_cell.length_b   1.000
_cell.length_c   1.000
_cell.angle_alpha   90.00
_cell.angle_beta   90.00
_cell.angle_gamma   90.00
#
_symmetry.space_group_name_H-M   'P 1'
#
loop_
_entity.id
_entity.type
_entity.pdbx_description
1 polymer ?
#
loop_
_entity_poly.entity_id
_entity_poly.type
_entity_poly.pdbx_seq_one_letter_code
_entity_poly.pdbx_strand_id
1 'polypeptide(L)'
;MKLYAFVVILAMQSFFGAGITRAALPGQKDYLSSIEADKIRNAESPDERIKLFLSFADDRLKKLQYELEHPSQTRHAEMLNSLLNAYVGCIDDAADVIQLGIEKQQNIRKGIDLMAEKTKEYLVILQKIPTDSPDAEMYKENLEDAKEGTQDASKEAEAAKRKVAPPPVRRKK
;
A
#
# COMPACT_ATOMS: atom_id res chain seq x y z
N MET A 1 75.01 -25.95 -8.89
CA MET A 1 74.64 -26.09 -7.50
C MET A 1 73.97 -24.78 -7.07
N LYS A 2 72.86 -24.88 -6.43
CA LYS A 2 71.91 -23.85 -5.89
C LYS A 2 70.97 -23.23 -6.91
N LEU A 3 69.80 -23.86 -6.98
CA LEU A 3 68.53 -23.36 -7.54
C LEU A 3 68.08 -22.12 -6.76
N TYR A 4 67.69 -21.06 -7.46
CA TYR A 4 66.83 -20.00 -6.92
C TYR A 4 65.58 -19.92 -7.73
N ALA A 5 64.51 -20.45 -7.14
CA ALA A 5 63.18 -20.31 -7.67
C ALA A 5 62.67 -18.89 -7.45
N PHE A 6 62.39 -18.19 -8.53
CA PHE A 6 61.71 -16.89 -8.52
C PHE A 6 60.21 -17.17 -8.49
N VAL A 7 59.60 -16.95 -7.36
CA VAL A 7 58.12 -16.94 -7.22
C VAL A 7 57.66 -15.55 -7.61
N VAL A 8 57.01 -15.47 -8.77
CA VAL A 8 56.31 -14.25 -9.22
C VAL A 8 54.91 -14.30 -8.59
N ILE A 9 54.65 -13.50 -7.58
CA ILE A 9 53.33 -13.29 -7.01
C ILE A 9 52.62 -12.28 -7.87
N LEU A 10 51.68 -12.76 -8.69
CA LEU A 10 50.74 -11.95 -9.46
C LEU A 10 49.62 -11.45 -8.56
N ALA A 11 49.70 -10.22 -8.10
CA ALA A 11 48.65 -9.58 -7.32
C ALA A 11 47.47 -9.25 -8.25
N MET A 12 46.47 -10.09 -8.24
CA MET A 12 45.17 -9.82 -8.85
C MET A 12 44.41 -8.80 -7.99
N GLN A 13 44.44 -7.55 -8.40
CA GLN A 13 43.60 -6.51 -7.80
C GLN A 13 42.16 -6.71 -8.30
N SER A 14 41.33 -7.32 -7.47
CA SER A 14 39.89 -7.40 -7.65
C SER A 14 39.30 -6.02 -7.43
N PHE A 15 38.90 -5.36 -8.51
CA PHE A 15 38.06 -4.17 -8.48
C PHE A 15 36.69 -4.56 -7.93
N PHE A 16 36.51 -4.38 -6.63
CA PHE A 16 35.19 -4.42 -5.99
C PHE A 16 34.43 -3.19 -6.46
N GLY A 17 33.62 -3.36 -7.51
CA GLY A 17 32.60 -2.41 -7.86
C GLY A 17 31.63 -2.28 -6.68
N ALA A 18 31.75 -1.18 -5.94
CA ALA A 18 30.77 -0.80 -4.93
C ALA A 18 29.46 -0.49 -5.65
N GLY A 19 28.62 -1.51 -5.82
CA GLY A 19 27.21 -1.31 -6.11
C GLY A 19 26.64 -0.51 -4.96
N ILE A 20 26.23 0.74 -5.24
CA ILE A 20 25.49 1.56 -4.30
C ILE A 20 24.13 0.89 -4.16
N THR A 21 24.04 -0.10 -3.28
CA THR A 21 22.74 -0.60 -2.79
C THR A 21 22.13 0.57 -2.04
N ARG A 22 21.16 1.20 -2.69
CA ARG A 22 20.28 2.19 -2.05
C ARG A 22 19.56 1.45 -0.94
N ALA A 23 20.11 1.48 0.27
CA ALA A 23 19.48 0.95 1.44
C ALA A 23 18.16 1.70 1.61
N ALA A 24 17.04 1.03 1.38
CA ALA A 24 15.74 1.57 1.72
C ALA A 24 15.78 1.94 3.21
N LEU A 25 15.45 3.17 3.52
CA LEU A 25 15.34 3.61 4.91
C LEU A 25 14.30 2.71 5.60
N PRO A 26 14.60 2.14 6.79
CA PRO A 26 13.66 1.30 7.49
C PRO A 26 12.40 2.13 7.79
N GLY A 27 11.27 1.75 7.19
CA GLY A 27 9.97 2.39 7.34
C GLY A 27 9.43 3.12 6.11
N GLN A 28 10.16 3.18 4.99
CA GLN A 28 9.59 3.68 3.74
C GLN A 28 8.90 2.53 3.02
N LYS A 29 7.59 2.61 2.90
CA LYS A 29 6.77 1.64 2.18
C LYS A 29 6.92 1.90 0.67
N ASP A 30 7.29 0.89 -0.10
CA ASP A 30 7.65 1.03 -1.53
C ASP A 30 6.49 1.53 -2.40
N TYR A 31 5.24 1.41 -1.92
CA TYR A 31 4.03 1.84 -2.62
C TYR A 31 3.64 3.30 -2.36
N LEU A 32 4.29 3.99 -1.40
CA LEU A 32 4.08 5.42 -1.13
C LEU A 32 5.19 6.26 -1.76
N SER A 33 4.83 7.35 -2.40
CA SER A 33 5.80 8.39 -2.74
C SER A 33 6.36 9.07 -1.48
N SER A 34 7.51 9.70 -1.59
CA SER A 34 8.11 10.45 -0.47
C SER A 34 7.17 11.53 0.08
N ILE A 35 6.41 12.20 -0.79
CA ILE A 35 5.43 13.22 -0.42
C ILE A 35 4.27 12.62 0.37
N GLU A 36 3.77 11.45 -0.03
CA GLU A 36 2.70 10.75 0.68
C GLU A 36 3.17 10.25 2.04
N ALA A 37 4.37 9.67 2.11
CA ALA A 37 4.99 9.25 3.36
C ALA A 37 5.18 10.42 4.34
N ASP A 38 5.56 11.61 3.83
CA ASP A 38 5.67 12.82 4.64
C ASP A 38 4.30 13.30 5.16
N LYS A 39 3.25 13.23 4.32
CA LYS A 39 1.89 13.57 4.77
C LYS A 39 1.43 12.63 5.90
N ILE A 40 1.66 11.32 5.78
CA ILE A 40 1.33 10.35 6.83
C ILE A 40 2.11 10.63 8.12
N ARG A 41 3.40 10.94 8.01
CA ARG A 41 4.26 11.26 9.18
C ARG A 41 3.78 12.50 9.91
N ASN A 42 3.34 13.51 9.17
CA ASN A 42 2.91 14.80 9.70
C ASN A 42 1.42 14.83 10.13
N ALA A 43 0.67 13.74 9.91
CA ALA A 43 -0.73 13.67 10.32
C ALA A 43 -0.87 13.75 11.85
N GLU A 44 -1.70 14.67 12.32
CA GLU A 44 -1.87 15.00 13.74
C GLU A 44 -2.67 13.96 14.52
N SER A 45 -3.48 13.14 13.83
CA SER A 45 -4.35 12.15 14.45
C SER A 45 -4.43 10.84 13.68
N PRO A 46 -4.80 9.73 14.36
CA PRO A 46 -5.08 8.47 13.66
C PRO A 46 -6.21 8.58 12.63
N ASP A 47 -7.27 9.32 12.92
CA ASP A 47 -8.36 9.58 11.97
C ASP A 47 -7.84 10.24 10.67
N GLU A 48 -6.90 11.17 10.80
CA GLU A 48 -6.28 11.82 9.65
C GLU A 48 -5.40 10.87 8.85
N ARG A 49 -4.64 10.00 9.52
CA ARG A 49 -3.83 8.96 8.85
C ARG A 49 -4.70 7.99 8.06
N ILE A 50 -5.78 7.51 8.65
CA ILE A 50 -6.75 6.64 7.97
C ILE A 50 -7.30 7.36 6.72
N LYS A 51 -7.71 8.62 6.87
CA LYS A 51 -8.21 9.43 5.75
C LYS A 51 -7.18 9.59 4.63
N LEU A 52 -5.91 9.81 4.97
CA LEU A 52 -4.83 9.94 3.99
C LEU A 52 -4.60 8.63 3.24
N PHE A 53 -4.50 7.49 3.93
CA PHE A 53 -4.36 6.19 3.28
C PHE A 53 -5.53 5.90 2.34
N LEU A 54 -6.76 6.14 2.77
CA LEU A 54 -7.95 5.98 1.91
C LEU A 54 -7.94 6.93 0.70
N SER A 55 -7.43 8.15 0.87
CA SER A 55 -7.26 9.09 -0.25
C SER A 55 -6.23 8.59 -1.27
N PHE A 56 -5.16 7.95 -0.80
CA PHE A 56 -4.15 7.35 -1.67
C PHE A 56 -4.70 6.10 -2.37
N ALA A 57 -5.45 5.26 -1.68
CA ALA A 57 -6.16 4.13 -2.28
C ALA A 57 -7.11 4.59 -3.41
N ASP A 58 -7.87 5.65 -3.18
CA ASP A 58 -8.77 6.27 -4.17
C ASP A 58 -8.00 6.78 -5.41
N ASP A 59 -6.83 7.40 -5.22
CA ASP A 59 -5.95 7.82 -6.31
C ASP A 59 -5.43 6.63 -7.13
N ARG A 60 -5.05 5.51 -6.48
CA ARG A 60 -4.62 4.29 -7.17
C ARG A 60 -5.73 3.67 -8.00
N LEU A 61 -6.95 3.60 -7.46
CA LEU A 61 -8.11 3.08 -8.20
C LEU A 61 -8.48 3.98 -9.40
N LYS A 62 -8.41 5.30 -9.26
CA LYS A 62 -8.63 6.23 -10.38
C LYS A 62 -7.61 6.06 -11.49
N LYS A 63 -6.33 5.91 -11.12
CA LYS A 63 -5.26 5.64 -12.08
C LYS A 63 -5.42 4.27 -12.74
N LEU A 64 -5.86 3.26 -12.00
CA LEU A 64 -6.18 1.94 -12.50
C LEU A 64 -7.31 1.99 -13.54
N GLN A 65 -8.39 2.69 -13.26
CA GLN A 65 -9.49 2.89 -14.20
C GLN A 65 -9.02 3.63 -15.47
N TYR A 66 -8.21 4.67 -15.28
CA TYR A 66 -7.63 5.40 -16.42
C TYR A 66 -6.74 4.51 -17.29
N GLU A 67 -5.89 3.67 -16.70
CA GLU A 67 -5.03 2.73 -17.44
C GLU A 67 -5.83 1.65 -18.16
N LEU A 68 -6.99 1.21 -17.61
CA LEU A 68 -7.90 0.29 -18.28
C LEU A 68 -8.59 0.91 -19.49
N GLU A 69 -8.93 2.20 -19.42
CA GLU A 69 -9.56 2.95 -20.52
C GLU A 69 -8.55 3.41 -21.58
N HIS A 70 -7.30 3.64 -21.17
CA HIS A 70 -6.20 4.14 -21.99
C HIS A 70 -4.95 3.29 -21.84
N PRO A 71 -4.95 2.04 -22.34
CA PRO A 71 -3.86 1.09 -22.11
C PRO A 71 -2.51 1.60 -22.60
N SER A 72 -1.50 1.53 -21.76
CA SER A 72 -0.11 1.79 -22.12
C SER A 72 0.38 0.76 -23.11
N GLN A 73 1.01 1.19 -24.20
CA GLN A 73 1.40 0.29 -25.30
C GLN A 73 2.34 -0.86 -24.90
N THR A 74 3.20 -0.67 -23.90
CA THR A 74 4.27 -1.59 -23.55
C THR A 74 4.28 -2.06 -22.10
N ARG A 75 3.52 -1.42 -21.20
CA ARG A 75 3.60 -1.64 -19.75
C ARG A 75 2.24 -1.74 -19.07
N HIS A 76 1.20 -2.03 -19.84
CA HIS A 76 -0.17 -2.06 -19.31
C HIS A 76 -0.32 -2.99 -18.09
N ALA A 77 0.05 -4.25 -18.23
CA ALA A 77 -0.07 -5.22 -17.14
C ALA A 77 0.81 -4.89 -15.92
N GLU A 78 2.05 -4.42 -16.13
CA GLU A 78 2.92 -3.98 -15.03
C GLU A 78 2.30 -2.80 -14.28
N MET A 79 1.70 -1.86 -15.01
CA MET A 79 1.06 -0.68 -14.41
C MET A 79 -0.16 -1.09 -13.59
N LEU A 80 -1.02 -1.97 -14.12
CA LEU A 80 -2.18 -2.49 -13.39
C LEU A 80 -1.77 -3.22 -12.11
N ASN A 81 -0.78 -4.12 -12.18
CA ASN A 81 -0.25 -4.82 -11.01
C ASN A 81 0.34 -3.86 -9.96
N SER A 82 1.13 -2.89 -10.40
CA SER A 82 1.73 -1.91 -9.50
C SER A 82 0.66 -1.06 -8.78
N LEU A 83 -0.40 -0.67 -9.50
CA LEU A 83 -1.50 0.11 -8.92
C LEU A 83 -2.36 -0.72 -7.97
N LEU A 84 -2.63 -1.98 -8.29
CA LEU A 84 -3.36 -2.90 -7.40
C LEU A 84 -2.57 -3.16 -6.12
N ASN A 85 -1.27 -3.48 -6.22
CA ASN A 85 -0.41 -3.68 -5.04
C ASN A 85 -0.30 -2.42 -4.17
N ALA A 86 -0.16 -1.25 -4.81
CA ALA A 86 -0.13 0.01 -4.09
C ALA A 86 -1.47 0.35 -3.42
N TYR A 87 -2.58 -0.02 -4.04
CA TYR A 87 -3.92 0.09 -3.47
C TYR A 87 -4.07 -0.80 -2.23
N VAL A 88 -3.72 -2.09 -2.34
CA VAL A 88 -3.77 -3.06 -1.21
C VAL A 88 -2.96 -2.53 -0.04
N GLY A 89 -1.72 -2.12 -0.27
CA GLY A 89 -0.88 -1.55 0.79
C GLY A 89 -1.51 -0.35 1.51
N CYS A 90 -2.24 0.51 0.78
CA CYS A 90 -2.97 1.62 1.42
C CYS A 90 -4.15 1.15 2.27
N ILE A 91 -4.88 0.11 1.84
CA ILE A 91 -6.01 -0.45 2.58
C ILE A 91 -5.52 -1.13 3.86
N ASP A 92 -4.47 -1.95 3.76
CA ASP A 92 -3.87 -2.65 4.89
C ASP A 92 -3.37 -1.67 5.95
N ASP A 93 -2.67 -0.61 5.53
CA ASP A 93 -2.18 0.41 6.45
C ASP A 93 -3.30 1.20 7.13
N ALA A 94 -4.39 1.47 6.42
CA ALA A 94 -5.56 2.09 7.04
C ALA A 94 -6.19 1.17 8.10
N ALA A 95 -6.26 -0.14 7.83
CA ALA A 95 -6.74 -1.15 8.78
C ALA A 95 -5.80 -1.27 10.00
N ASP A 96 -4.49 -1.28 9.79
CA ASP A 96 -3.49 -1.30 10.86
C ASP A 96 -3.62 -0.08 11.80
N VAL A 97 -3.83 1.12 11.24
CA VAL A 97 -4.05 2.33 12.06
C VAL A 97 -5.34 2.21 12.89
N ILE A 98 -6.40 1.58 12.34
CA ILE A 98 -7.64 1.32 13.10
C ILE A 98 -7.36 0.36 14.25
N GLN A 99 -6.70 -0.77 13.97
CA GLN A 99 -6.38 -1.77 14.99
C GLN A 99 -5.54 -1.17 16.11
N LEU A 100 -4.47 -0.45 15.77
CA LEU A 100 -3.61 0.23 16.73
C LEU A 100 -4.38 1.29 17.55
N GLY A 101 -5.30 2.00 16.90
CA GLY A 101 -6.15 2.98 17.57
C GLY A 101 -7.10 2.36 18.58
N ILE A 102 -7.66 1.18 18.29
CA ILE A 102 -8.48 0.41 19.24
C ILE A 102 -7.63 -0.03 20.43
N GLU A 103 -6.47 -0.62 20.20
CA GLU A 103 -5.55 -1.08 21.26
C GLU A 103 -5.14 0.06 22.19
N LYS A 104 -4.86 1.23 21.64
CA LYS A 104 -4.47 2.44 22.38
C LYS A 104 -5.65 3.27 22.89
N GLN A 105 -6.88 2.81 22.71
CA GLN A 105 -8.11 3.51 23.10
C GLN A 105 -8.18 4.96 22.57
N GLN A 106 -7.70 5.16 21.33
CA GLN A 106 -7.70 6.47 20.69
C GLN A 106 -9.07 6.79 20.06
N ASN A 107 -9.33 8.08 19.86
CA ASN A 107 -10.53 8.50 19.17
C ASN A 107 -10.34 8.34 17.63
N ILE A 108 -10.83 7.22 17.10
CA ILE A 108 -10.70 6.83 15.68
C ILE A 108 -12.05 6.57 15.02
N ARG A 109 -13.15 7.02 15.64
CA ARG A 109 -14.49 6.73 15.15
C ARG A 109 -14.76 7.22 13.73
N LYS A 110 -14.27 8.44 13.41
CA LYS A 110 -14.45 9.01 12.07
C LYS A 110 -13.69 8.23 11.02
N GLY A 111 -12.47 7.79 11.33
CA GLY A 111 -11.67 6.94 10.44
C GLY A 111 -12.32 5.60 10.17
N ILE A 112 -12.86 4.95 11.21
CA ILE A 112 -13.60 3.69 11.08
C ILE A 112 -14.84 3.86 10.19
N ASP A 113 -15.63 4.92 10.41
CA ASP A 113 -16.84 5.17 9.63
C ASP A 113 -16.48 5.43 8.16
N LEU A 114 -15.42 6.20 7.89
CA LEU A 114 -14.91 6.47 6.56
C LEU A 114 -14.39 5.19 5.87
N MET A 115 -13.64 4.35 6.58
CA MET A 115 -13.14 3.07 6.08
C MET A 115 -14.28 2.17 5.63
N ALA A 116 -15.32 2.00 6.48
CA ALA A 116 -16.47 1.17 6.18
C ALA A 116 -17.32 1.69 5.00
N GLU A 117 -17.34 2.99 4.77
CA GLU A 117 -17.99 3.60 3.61
C GLU A 117 -17.16 3.37 2.34
N LYS A 118 -15.88 3.74 2.38
CA LYS A 118 -14.99 3.70 1.22
C LYS A 118 -14.72 2.29 0.71
N THR A 119 -14.54 1.31 1.59
CA THR A 119 -14.33 -0.08 1.16
C THR A 119 -15.50 -0.64 0.37
N LYS A 120 -16.73 -0.24 0.66
CA LYS A 120 -17.91 -0.63 -0.14
C LYS A 120 -17.88 0.00 -1.55
N GLU A 121 -17.49 1.27 -1.65
CA GLU A 121 -17.32 1.94 -2.95
C GLU A 121 -16.21 1.27 -3.76
N TYR A 122 -15.08 0.95 -3.13
CA TYR A 122 -13.93 0.33 -3.78
C TYR A 122 -14.24 -1.07 -4.29
N LEU A 123 -14.97 -1.88 -3.52
CA LEU A 123 -15.42 -3.20 -3.98
C LEU A 123 -16.25 -3.12 -5.26
N VAL A 124 -17.13 -2.12 -5.39
CA VAL A 124 -17.90 -1.92 -6.63
C VAL A 124 -16.99 -1.58 -7.81
N ILE A 125 -15.91 -0.82 -7.58
CA ILE A 125 -14.93 -0.49 -8.62
C ILE A 125 -14.15 -1.74 -9.02
N LEU A 126 -13.59 -2.46 -8.05
CA LEU A 126 -12.78 -3.66 -8.27
C LEU A 126 -13.56 -4.78 -8.98
N GLN A 127 -14.87 -4.93 -8.67
CA GLN A 127 -15.75 -5.90 -9.34
C GLN A 127 -16.00 -5.61 -10.82
N LYS A 128 -15.84 -4.37 -11.26
CA LYS A 128 -16.02 -3.96 -12.65
C LYS A 128 -14.78 -4.14 -13.52
N ILE A 129 -13.64 -4.47 -12.91
CA ILE A 129 -12.38 -4.67 -13.65
C ILE A 129 -12.51 -5.96 -14.47
N PRO A 130 -12.23 -5.91 -15.80
CA PRO A 130 -12.34 -7.07 -16.68
C PRO A 130 -11.39 -8.21 -16.23
N THR A 131 -11.86 -9.44 -16.29
CA THR A 131 -11.08 -10.65 -15.99
C THR A 131 -10.96 -11.59 -17.18
N ASP A 132 -11.53 -11.23 -18.31
CA ASP A 132 -11.62 -12.01 -19.55
C ASP A 132 -10.79 -11.42 -20.71
N SER A 133 -10.05 -10.33 -20.45
CA SER A 133 -9.13 -9.76 -21.44
C SER A 133 -7.87 -10.63 -21.59
N PRO A 134 -7.17 -10.61 -22.75
CA PRO A 134 -5.92 -11.36 -22.94
C PRO A 134 -4.84 -11.04 -21.88
N ASP A 135 -4.83 -9.83 -21.35
CA ASP A 135 -3.89 -9.37 -20.34
C ASP A 135 -4.34 -9.68 -18.91
N ALA A 136 -5.59 -10.17 -18.72
CA ALA A 136 -6.16 -10.41 -17.39
C ALA A 136 -5.35 -11.41 -16.56
N GLU A 137 -4.78 -12.44 -17.19
CA GLU A 137 -3.94 -13.44 -16.51
C GLU A 137 -2.73 -12.79 -15.81
N MET A 138 -2.27 -11.64 -16.29
CA MET A 138 -1.11 -10.95 -15.73
C MET A 138 -1.42 -10.14 -14.47
N TYR A 139 -2.68 -9.78 -14.22
CA TYR A 139 -3.08 -8.98 -13.04
C TYR A 139 -4.21 -9.61 -12.20
N LYS A 140 -4.74 -10.75 -12.63
CA LYS A 140 -5.89 -11.41 -12.01
C LYS A 140 -5.67 -11.77 -10.54
N GLU A 141 -4.50 -12.32 -10.22
CA GLU A 141 -4.14 -12.66 -8.83
C GLU A 141 -4.17 -11.42 -7.94
N ASN A 142 -3.47 -10.36 -8.33
CA ASN A 142 -3.47 -9.11 -7.57
C ASN A 142 -4.86 -8.45 -7.48
N LEU A 143 -5.71 -8.66 -8.48
CA LEU A 143 -7.10 -8.17 -8.44
C LEU A 143 -7.94 -8.96 -7.44
N GLU A 144 -7.78 -10.27 -7.37
CA GLU A 144 -8.48 -11.08 -6.35
C GLU A 144 -7.98 -10.75 -4.95
N ASP A 145 -6.67 -10.59 -4.73
CA ASP A 145 -6.09 -10.13 -3.47
C ASP A 145 -6.64 -8.76 -3.06
N ALA A 146 -6.76 -7.84 -4.02
CA ALA A 146 -7.34 -6.52 -3.77
C ALA A 146 -8.82 -6.60 -3.37
N LYS A 147 -9.60 -7.48 -3.99
CA LYS A 147 -11.01 -7.69 -3.63
C LYS A 147 -11.13 -8.31 -2.24
N GLU A 148 -10.36 -9.36 -1.95
CA GLU A 148 -10.37 -10.06 -0.67
C GLU A 148 -9.93 -9.13 0.46
N GLY A 149 -8.78 -8.47 0.33
CA GLY A 149 -8.28 -7.51 1.33
C GLY A 149 -9.27 -6.38 1.59
N THR A 150 -9.91 -5.84 0.52
CA THR A 150 -10.94 -4.79 0.69
C THR A 150 -12.17 -5.32 1.42
N GLN A 151 -12.60 -6.55 1.13
CA GLN A 151 -13.74 -7.16 1.81
C GLN A 151 -13.46 -7.40 3.29
N ASP A 152 -12.26 -7.85 3.62
CA ASP A 152 -11.87 -8.10 5.00
C ASP A 152 -11.71 -6.79 5.77
N ALA A 153 -11.07 -5.78 5.20
CA ALA A 153 -11.00 -4.44 5.76
C ALA A 153 -12.40 -3.83 6.01
N SER A 154 -13.37 -4.09 5.11
CA SER A 154 -14.77 -3.68 5.31
C SER A 154 -15.42 -4.36 6.52
N LYS A 155 -15.22 -5.68 6.66
CA LYS A 155 -15.74 -6.46 7.81
C LYS A 155 -15.09 -6.00 9.12
N GLU A 156 -13.78 -5.78 9.10
CA GLU A 156 -13.04 -5.31 10.28
C GLU A 156 -13.47 -3.90 10.71
N ALA A 157 -13.68 -2.98 9.77
CA ALA A 157 -14.18 -1.66 10.07
C ALA A 157 -15.60 -1.72 10.69
N GLU A 158 -16.49 -2.56 10.16
CA GLU A 158 -17.84 -2.75 10.75
C GLU A 158 -17.78 -3.41 12.14
N ALA A 159 -16.83 -4.32 12.39
CA ALA A 159 -16.61 -4.90 13.71
C ALA A 159 -16.02 -3.85 14.68
N ALA A 160 -15.10 -3.00 14.21
CA ALA A 160 -14.50 -1.93 14.98
C ALA A 160 -15.53 -0.89 15.45
N LYS A 161 -16.54 -0.58 14.64
CA LYS A 161 -17.66 0.29 15.02
C LYS A 161 -18.36 -0.12 16.32
N ARG A 162 -18.41 -1.42 16.58
CA ARG A 162 -19.05 -2.00 17.77
C ARG A 162 -18.14 -1.90 19.01
N LYS A 163 -16.83 -1.86 18.80
CA LYS A 163 -15.82 -1.79 19.89
C LYS A 163 -15.56 -0.35 20.36
N VAL A 164 -15.71 0.62 19.47
CA VAL A 164 -15.44 2.02 19.77
C VAL A 164 -16.74 2.73 20.15
N ALA A 165 -16.78 3.31 21.36
CA ALA A 165 -17.93 4.02 21.85
C ALA A 165 -18.38 5.16 20.90
N PRO A 166 -19.68 5.38 20.70
CA PRO A 166 -20.17 6.52 19.94
C PRO A 166 -19.74 7.83 20.61
N PRO A 167 -19.50 8.90 19.84
CA PRO A 167 -19.13 10.18 20.41
C PRO A 167 -20.23 10.67 21.38
N PRO A 168 -19.87 11.34 22.48
CA PRO A 168 -20.83 11.83 23.45
C PRO A 168 -21.82 12.79 22.78
N VAL A 169 -23.10 12.47 22.91
CA VAL A 169 -24.17 13.31 22.36
C VAL A 169 -24.17 14.63 23.12
N ARG A 170 -23.79 15.73 22.50
CA ARG A 170 -23.98 17.09 23.07
C ARG A 170 -25.48 17.32 23.24
N ARG A 171 -25.96 17.23 24.47
CA ARG A 171 -27.30 17.72 24.79
C ARG A 171 -27.31 19.23 24.51
N LYS A 172 -28.07 19.67 23.52
CA LYS A 172 -28.38 21.09 23.35
C LYS A 172 -29.13 21.54 24.62
N LYS A 173 -28.55 22.48 25.36
CA LYS A 173 -29.25 23.21 26.40
C LYS A 173 -30.22 24.21 25.77
#